data_868187ea96945e8a1bce6fc9a17731a6
#
_entry.id   868187ea96945e8a1bce6fc9a17731a6
#
_cell.length_a   1.000
_cell.length_b   1.000
_cell.length_c   1.000
_cell.angle_alpha   90.00
_cell.angle_beta   90.00
_cell.angle_gamma   90.00
#
_symmetry.space_group_name_H-M   'P 1'
#
loop_
_entity.id
_entity.type
_entity.pdbx_description
1 polymer ?
#
loop_
_entity_poly.entity_id
_entity_poly.type
_entity_poly.pdbx_seq_one_letter_code
_entity_poly.pdbx_strand_id
1 'polypeptide(L)' 'MISIEIDGKLIKRDGHDYLKEVLNFPDYYGKNLDALYDCLTDIGVETEITLINGSYISDDIVETFVDASDENSFLIFKR' A
#
# COMPACT_ATOMS: atom_id res chain seq x y z
N MET A 1 -3.06 -13.51 -10.60
CA MET A 1 -2.59 -12.74 -9.41
C MET A 1 -1.75 -11.56 -9.84
N ILE A 2 -2.02 -10.40 -9.27
CA ILE A 2 -1.22 -9.20 -9.51
C ILE A 2 -0.13 -9.15 -8.43
N SER A 3 1.13 -8.99 -8.82
CA SER A 3 2.25 -8.86 -7.89
C SER A 3 2.86 -7.48 -8.05
N ILE A 4 2.93 -6.73 -6.95
CA ILE A 4 3.46 -5.37 -6.94
C ILE A 4 4.54 -5.28 -5.87
N GLU A 5 5.68 -4.71 -6.22
CA GLU A 5 6.74 -4.40 -5.27
C GLU A 5 6.72 -2.92 -4.96
N ILE A 6 6.71 -2.57 -3.68
CA ILE A 6 6.80 -1.17 -3.24
C ILE A 6 8.12 -0.95 -2.51
N ASP A 7 8.76 0.18 -2.81
CA ASP A 7 10.07 0.50 -2.26
C ASP A 7 9.94 1.56 -1.17
N GLY A 8 10.32 1.19 0.06
CA GLY A 8 10.26 2.10 1.19
C GLY A 8 11.08 3.37 1.03
N LYS A 9 12.18 3.32 0.25
CA LYS A 9 12.96 4.52 -0.06
C LYS A 9 12.16 5.51 -0.90
N LEU A 10 11.40 5.02 -1.86
CA LEU A 10 10.57 5.84 -2.73
C LEU A 10 9.33 6.35 -1.99
N ILE A 11 8.80 5.56 -1.07
CA ILE A 11 7.72 6.01 -0.19
C ILE A 11 8.20 7.17 0.69
N LYS A 12 9.41 7.04 1.25
CA LYS A 12 9.99 8.12 2.06
C LYS A 12 10.20 9.39 1.24
N ARG A 13 10.63 9.25 -0.01
CA ARG A 13 10.92 10.39 -0.89
C ARG A 13 9.65 11.10 -1.37
N ASP A 14 8.68 10.34 -1.85
CA ASP A 14 7.50 10.87 -2.56
C ASP A 14 6.18 10.62 -1.82
N GLY A 15 6.18 9.80 -0.77
CA GLY A 15 5.01 9.57 0.07
C GLY A 15 3.82 8.98 -0.70
N HIS A 16 2.65 9.55 -0.46
CA HIS A 16 1.41 9.08 -1.07
C HIS A 16 1.36 9.25 -2.59
N ASP A 17 2.14 10.16 -3.15
CA ASP A 17 2.23 10.30 -4.62
C ASP A 17 2.82 9.05 -5.25
N TYR A 18 3.88 8.49 -4.64
CA TYR A 18 4.46 7.23 -5.09
C TYR A 18 3.47 6.07 -4.94
N LEU A 19 2.80 5.98 -3.77
CA LEU A 19 1.83 4.92 -3.52
C LEU A 19 0.66 4.98 -4.49
N LYS A 20 0.16 6.17 -4.78
CA LYS A 20 -0.90 6.37 -5.78
C LYS A 20 -0.49 5.82 -7.13
N GLU A 21 0.72 6.13 -7.55
CA GLU A 21 1.21 5.74 -8.87
C GLU A 21 1.50 4.24 -8.95
N VAL A 22 2.26 3.69 -7.99
CA VAL A 22 2.68 2.29 -8.03
C VAL A 22 1.51 1.34 -7.82
N LEU A 23 0.52 1.72 -7.02
CA LEU A 23 -0.66 0.91 -6.74
C LEU A 23 -1.85 1.26 -7.65
N ASN A 24 -1.64 2.21 -8.55
CA ASN A 24 -2.65 2.64 -9.52
C ASN A 24 -3.96 3.08 -8.86
N PHE A 25 -3.86 3.89 -7.81
CA PHE A 25 -5.02 4.44 -7.12
C PHE A 25 -5.71 5.50 -8.00
N PRO A 26 -7.03 5.71 -7.81
CA PRO A 26 -7.74 6.72 -8.59
C PRO A 26 -7.28 8.15 -8.27
N ASP A 27 -7.59 9.08 -9.16
CA ASP A 27 -7.19 10.49 -9.02
C ASP A 27 -7.74 11.14 -7.75
N TYR A 28 -8.87 10.66 -7.24
CA TYR A 28 -9.48 11.18 -6.01
C TYR A 28 -8.84 10.62 -4.73
N TYR A 29 -7.77 9.84 -4.84
CA TYR A 29 -7.06 9.32 -3.67
C TYR A 29 -6.67 10.45 -2.72
N GLY A 30 -7.10 10.35 -1.46
CA GLY A 30 -6.99 11.44 -0.48
C GLY A 30 -5.61 11.65 0.15
N LYS A 31 -4.60 10.85 -0.22
CA LYS A 31 -3.20 10.99 0.19
C LYS A 31 -3.00 11.07 1.71
N ASN A 32 -3.70 10.20 2.44
CA ASN A 32 -3.52 10.02 3.88
C ASN A 32 -3.72 8.54 4.23
N LEU A 33 -3.49 8.20 5.52
CA LEU A 33 -3.55 6.80 5.95
C LEU A 33 -4.96 6.21 5.83
N ASP A 34 -6.00 7.01 6.11
CA ASP A 34 -7.38 6.55 5.98
C ASP A 34 -7.72 6.24 4.54
N ALA A 35 -7.30 7.10 3.61
CA ALA A 35 -7.50 6.88 2.18
C ALA A 35 -6.72 5.66 1.70
N LEU A 36 -5.50 5.47 2.20
CA LEU A 36 -4.69 4.29 1.88
C LEU A 36 -5.40 3.02 2.32
N TYR A 37 -5.89 2.98 3.55
CA TYR A 37 -6.64 1.85 4.08
C TYR A 37 -7.87 1.55 3.22
N ASP A 38 -8.65 2.59 2.90
CA ASP A 38 -9.86 2.44 2.10
C ASP A 38 -9.55 1.88 0.70
N CYS A 39 -8.54 2.41 0.03
CA CYS A 39 -8.14 1.91 -1.29
C CYS A 39 -7.64 0.47 -1.24
N LEU A 40 -6.86 0.12 -0.21
CA LEU A 40 -6.35 -1.25 -0.06
C LEU A 40 -7.47 -2.25 0.23
N THR A 41 -8.43 -1.88 1.07
CA THR A 41 -9.55 -2.77 1.39
C THR A 41 -10.56 -2.88 0.24
N ASP A 42 -10.49 -1.98 -0.73
CA ASP A 42 -11.37 -1.98 -1.90
C ASP A 42 -10.82 -2.82 -3.06
N ILE A 43 -9.62 -3.36 -2.94
CA ILE A 43 -9.03 -4.24 -3.96
C ILE A 43 -9.88 -5.50 -4.09
N GLY A 44 -10.39 -5.76 -5.31
CA GLY A 44 -11.29 -6.86 -5.58
C GLY A 44 -10.70 -7.99 -6.43
N VAL A 45 -9.39 -7.97 -6.68
CA VAL A 45 -8.68 -9.02 -7.38
C VAL A 45 -7.48 -9.47 -6.55
N GLU A 46 -7.08 -10.73 -6.67
CA GLU A 46 -5.93 -11.22 -5.92
C GLU A 46 -4.68 -10.40 -6.22
N THR A 47 -4.14 -9.76 -5.19
CA THR A 47 -3.00 -8.85 -5.29
C THR A 47 -2.01 -9.14 -4.18
N GLU A 48 -0.75 -9.32 -4.55
CA GLU A 48 0.34 -9.49 -3.61
C GLU A 48 1.20 -8.23 -3.65
N ILE A 49 1.35 -7.58 -2.52
CA ILE A 49 2.20 -6.39 -2.38
C ILE A 49 3.40 -6.77 -1.51
N THR A 50 4.60 -6.58 -2.04
CA THR A 50 5.85 -6.86 -1.33
C THR A 50 6.55 -5.55 -1.03
N LEU A 51 6.80 -5.28 0.24
CA LEU A 51 7.55 -4.10 0.69
C LEU A 51 9.04 -4.43 0.78
N ILE A 52 9.84 -3.66 0.06
CA ILE A 52 11.30 -3.68 0.22
C ILE A 52 11.74 -2.38 0.90
N ASN A 53 12.91 -2.41 1.55
CA ASN A 53 13.46 -1.23 2.25
C ASN A 53 12.47 -0.65 3.27
N GLY A 54 11.75 -1.53 3.99
CA GLY A 54 10.71 -1.12 4.93
C GLY A 54 11.21 -0.29 6.10
N SER A 55 12.52 -0.34 6.42
CA SER A 55 13.10 0.45 7.50
C SER A 55 13.10 1.96 7.22
N TYR A 56 12.85 2.36 5.98
CA TYR A 56 12.80 3.77 5.60
C TYR A 56 11.46 4.45 5.88
N ILE A 57 10.42 3.68 6.19
CA ILE A 57 9.07 4.22 6.40
C ILE A 57 8.61 4.05 7.83
N SER A 58 7.62 4.86 8.23
CA SER A 58 7.06 4.81 9.58
C SER A 58 6.21 3.54 9.79
N ASP A 59 6.09 3.14 11.06
CA ASP A 59 5.26 1.99 11.43
C ASP A 59 3.79 2.21 11.06
N ASP A 60 3.31 3.44 11.06
CA ASP A 60 1.92 3.77 10.70
C ASP A 60 1.57 3.30 9.29
N ILE A 61 2.49 3.49 8.36
CA ILE A 61 2.28 3.06 6.97
C ILE A 61 2.26 1.53 6.89
N VAL A 62 3.22 0.88 7.53
CA VAL A 62 3.30 -0.58 7.56
C VAL A 62 2.04 -1.18 8.18
N GLU A 63 1.60 -0.65 9.33
CA GLU A 63 0.40 -1.13 10.01
C GLU A 63 -0.86 -0.97 9.15
N THR A 64 -0.93 0.11 8.37
CA THR A 64 -2.06 0.32 7.44
C THR A 64 -2.14 -0.81 6.41
N PHE A 65 -1.01 -1.21 5.84
CA PHE A 65 -0.96 -2.35 4.92
C PHE A 65 -1.32 -3.66 5.61
N VAL A 66 -0.81 -3.89 6.80
CA VAL A 66 -1.09 -5.11 7.58
C VAL A 66 -2.58 -5.19 7.91
N ASP A 67 -3.15 -4.11 8.44
CA ASP A 67 -4.57 -4.07 8.82
C ASP A 67 -5.48 -4.26 7.61
N ALA A 68 -5.14 -3.64 6.48
CA ALA A 68 -5.92 -3.79 5.26
C ALA A 68 -5.86 -5.23 4.74
N SER A 69 -4.69 -5.88 4.81
CA SER A 69 -4.56 -7.27 4.36
C SER A 69 -5.34 -8.22 5.27
N ASP A 70 -5.48 -7.92 6.55
CA ASP A 70 -6.29 -8.70 7.48
C ASP A 70 -7.79 -8.59 7.16
N GLU A 71 -8.23 -7.42 6.70
CA GLU A 71 -9.63 -7.17 6.37
C GLU A 71 -10.01 -7.61 4.95
N ASN A 72 -9.05 -7.72 4.04
CA ASN A 72 -9.30 -8.00 2.64
C ASN A 72 -8.58 -9.29 2.20
N SER A 73 -9.34 -10.35 1.98
CA SER A 73 -8.79 -11.65 1.61
C SER A 73 -8.13 -11.66 0.22
N PHE A 74 -8.39 -10.66 -0.62
CA PHE A 74 -7.74 -10.53 -1.93
C PHE A 74 -6.35 -9.90 -1.84
N LEU A 75 -6.01 -9.33 -0.68
CA LEU A 75 -4.75 -8.62 -0.48
C LEU A 75 -3.80 -9.45 0.35
N ILE A 76 -2.62 -9.72 -0.19
CA ILE A 76 -1.50 -10.36 0.52
C ILE A 76 -0.39 -9.33 0.66
N PHE A 77 0.02 -9.04 1.88
CA PHE A 77 1.10 -8.11 2.16
C PHE A 77 2.32 -8.86 2.70
N LYS A 78 3.46 -8.65 2.03
CA LYS A 78 4.75 -9.25 2.42
C LYS A 78 5.78 -8.16 2.65
N ARG A 79 6.74 -8.46 3.55
CA ARG A 79 7.84 -7.56 3.85
C ARG A 79 9.10 -8.31 4.30
#